data_a14f657bb31ecf83c784c0bf00928117
#
_entry.id   a14f657bb31ecf83c784c0bf00928117
#
_cell.length_a   1.000
_cell.length_b   1.000
_cell.length_c   1.000
_cell.angle_alpha   90.00
_cell.angle_beta   90.00
_cell.angle_gamma   90.00
#
_symmetry.space_group_name_H-M   'P 1'
#
loop_
_entity.id
_entity.type
_entity.pdbx_description
1 polymer ?
#
loop_
_entity_poly.entity_id
_entity_poly.type
_entity_poly.pdbx_seq_one_letter_code
_entity_poly.pdbx_strand_id
1 'polypeptide(L)'
;MLAEAGGSLAWSPTSNLLLYGQTTNIASAKEEGVNIMIGPDWGPSGSKSSMHELKTADWWNRNVLENTFTDFELVQAISTNIVDAIGWSDYTGRIKVGLAADLVVLDTFEQDPYRNVILATDPDVRLVTVGGLPVYGDVDIMNAMTDEPEIIHGTGFSKAVDITLSLIHI
;
A
#
# COMPACT_ATOMS: atom_id res chain seq x y z
N MET A 1 8.03 -24.50 -9.19
CA MET A 1 9.27 -23.85 -9.72
C MET A 1 9.54 -22.50 -9.05
N LEU A 2 8.81 -21.38 -9.30
CA LEU A 2 9.09 -20.11 -8.63
C LEU A 2 8.77 -20.17 -7.12
N ALA A 3 7.61 -20.71 -6.75
CA ALA A 3 7.21 -20.92 -5.36
C ALA A 3 8.17 -21.89 -4.61
N GLU A 4 8.55 -22.99 -5.22
CA GLU A 4 9.51 -23.96 -4.63
C GLU A 4 10.89 -23.35 -4.37
N ALA A 5 11.28 -22.37 -5.20
CA ALA A 5 12.51 -21.59 -5.02
C ALA A 5 12.39 -20.43 -4.01
N GLY A 6 11.22 -20.27 -3.36
CA GLY A 6 10.94 -19.15 -2.47
C GLY A 6 10.86 -17.81 -3.20
N GLY A 7 10.60 -17.81 -4.50
CA GLY A 7 10.49 -16.59 -5.31
C GLY A 7 9.17 -15.88 -5.07
N SER A 8 9.20 -14.55 -5.29
CA SER A 8 8.03 -13.69 -5.19
C SER A 8 7.76 -12.99 -6.52
N LEU A 9 6.52 -12.59 -6.76
CA LEU A 9 6.08 -11.87 -7.95
C LEU A 9 5.62 -10.46 -7.57
N ALA A 10 6.26 -9.44 -8.11
CA ALA A 10 5.79 -8.06 -8.03
C ALA A 10 4.78 -7.81 -9.17
N TRP A 11 3.54 -7.51 -8.80
CA TRP A 11 2.44 -7.22 -9.72
C TRP A 11 2.14 -5.72 -9.73
N SER A 12 2.25 -5.10 -10.90
CA SER A 12 1.93 -3.69 -11.13
C SER A 12 0.80 -3.58 -12.15
N PRO A 13 -0.45 -3.85 -11.74
CA PRO A 13 -1.57 -3.96 -12.67
C PRO A 13 -1.82 -2.71 -13.51
N THR A 14 -1.70 -1.51 -12.94
CA THR A 14 -1.91 -0.25 -13.67
C THR A 14 -0.93 -0.12 -14.84
N SER A 15 0.35 -0.30 -14.59
CA SER A 15 1.38 -0.24 -15.62
C SER A 15 1.21 -1.34 -16.68
N ASN A 16 0.93 -2.57 -16.24
CA ASN A 16 0.71 -3.68 -17.15
C ASN A 16 -0.46 -3.42 -18.10
N LEU A 17 -1.59 -2.94 -17.57
CA LEU A 17 -2.77 -2.63 -18.39
C LEU A 17 -2.52 -1.47 -19.33
N LEU A 18 -1.83 -0.41 -18.86
CA LEU A 18 -1.52 0.76 -19.68
C LEU A 18 -0.59 0.43 -20.85
N LEU A 19 0.46 -0.36 -20.60
CA LEU A 19 1.51 -0.64 -21.60
C LEU A 19 1.19 -1.82 -22.51
N TYR A 20 0.49 -2.83 -21.99
CA TYR A 20 0.30 -4.10 -22.70
C TYR A 20 -1.17 -4.45 -22.96
N GLY A 21 -2.12 -3.70 -22.39
CA GLY A 21 -3.56 -4.00 -22.46
C GLY A 21 -3.97 -5.27 -21.70
N GLN A 22 -3.05 -5.90 -20.99
CA GLN A 22 -3.24 -7.12 -20.19
C GLN A 22 -2.20 -7.17 -19.08
N THR A 23 -2.40 -8.07 -18.12
CA THR A 23 -1.44 -8.28 -17.03
C THR A 23 -0.88 -9.70 -17.05
N THR A 24 0.10 -9.98 -16.17
CA THR A 24 0.63 -11.33 -15.97
C THR A 24 -0.47 -12.30 -15.52
N ASN A 25 -0.26 -13.61 -15.73
CA ASN A 25 -1.19 -14.64 -15.27
C ASN A 25 -1.10 -14.80 -13.74
N ILE A 26 -1.69 -13.82 -13.03
CA ILE A 26 -1.60 -13.72 -11.58
C ILE A 26 -2.41 -14.82 -10.87
N ALA A 27 -3.49 -15.33 -11.50
CA ALA A 27 -4.28 -16.43 -10.96
C ALA A 27 -3.44 -17.70 -10.87
N SER A 28 -2.73 -18.07 -11.94
CA SER A 28 -1.84 -19.23 -11.92
C SER A 28 -0.70 -19.06 -10.93
N ALA A 29 -0.15 -17.85 -10.79
CA ALA A 29 0.89 -17.60 -9.79
C ALA A 29 0.37 -17.83 -8.36
N LYS A 30 -0.88 -17.46 -8.07
CA LYS A 30 -1.54 -17.76 -6.80
C LYS A 30 -1.75 -19.26 -6.59
N GLU A 31 -2.27 -19.97 -7.59
CA GLU A 31 -2.48 -21.42 -7.53
C GLU A 31 -1.19 -22.18 -7.24
N GLU A 32 -0.08 -21.74 -7.81
CA GLU A 32 1.26 -22.30 -7.58
C GLU A 32 1.88 -21.90 -6.23
N GLY A 33 1.18 -21.10 -5.42
CA GLY A 33 1.66 -20.65 -4.10
C GLY A 33 2.79 -19.62 -4.14
N VAL A 34 2.92 -18.88 -5.24
CA VAL A 34 3.90 -17.78 -5.34
C VAL A 34 3.48 -16.64 -4.42
N ASN A 35 4.42 -16.11 -3.65
CA ASN A 35 4.19 -14.90 -2.87
C ASN A 35 3.98 -13.71 -3.81
N ILE A 36 2.79 -13.11 -3.78
CA ILE A 36 2.39 -12.02 -4.66
C ILE A 36 2.45 -10.71 -3.90
N MET A 37 3.15 -9.74 -4.46
CA MET A 37 3.23 -8.36 -3.99
C MET A 37 2.57 -7.44 -5.01
N ILE A 38 1.92 -6.37 -4.55
CA ILE A 38 1.38 -5.30 -5.40
C ILE A 38 2.17 -4.03 -5.11
N GLY A 39 2.63 -3.39 -6.16
CA GLY A 39 3.32 -2.11 -6.05
C GLY A 39 3.25 -1.29 -7.33
N PRO A 40 3.37 0.03 -7.23
CA PRO A 40 3.46 0.89 -8.39
C PRO A 40 4.76 0.60 -9.15
N ASP A 41 4.67 0.70 -10.46
CA ASP A 41 5.83 0.70 -11.35
C ASP A 41 6.40 2.12 -11.47
N TRP A 42 7.19 2.38 -12.47
CA TRP A 42 7.75 3.69 -12.78
C TRP A 42 6.67 4.76 -12.93
N GLY A 43 6.89 5.95 -12.32
CA GLY A 43 5.91 7.01 -12.21
C GLY A 43 5.13 7.39 -13.49
N PRO A 44 5.75 7.44 -14.69
CA PRO A 44 5.03 7.74 -15.93
C PRO A 44 4.07 6.65 -16.40
N SER A 45 4.24 5.40 -16.02
CA SER A 45 3.38 4.28 -16.45
C SER A 45 2.64 3.59 -15.33
N GLY A 46 3.05 3.81 -14.07
CA GLY A 46 2.42 3.24 -12.89
C GLY A 46 1.42 4.20 -12.22
N SER A 47 0.93 3.76 -11.09
CA SER A 47 0.11 4.59 -10.21
C SER A 47 0.97 5.38 -9.23
N LYS A 48 0.39 6.35 -8.56
CA LYS A 48 1.10 7.22 -7.60
C LYS A 48 1.40 6.55 -6.25
N SER A 49 0.73 5.45 -5.92
CA SER A 49 0.87 4.78 -4.62
C SER A 49 0.38 3.34 -4.66
N SER A 50 0.81 2.54 -3.67
CA SER A 50 0.32 1.15 -3.50
C SER A 50 -1.19 1.09 -3.26
N MET A 51 -1.80 2.08 -2.59
CA MET A 51 -3.26 2.15 -2.43
C MET A 51 -3.98 2.37 -3.76
N HIS A 52 -3.36 3.08 -4.69
CA HIS A 52 -3.92 3.28 -6.02
C HIS A 52 -3.78 2.00 -6.87
N GLU A 53 -2.62 1.33 -6.82
CA GLU A 53 -2.42 0.02 -7.45
C GLU A 53 -3.42 -1.02 -6.92
N LEU A 54 -3.69 -1.01 -5.62
CA LEU A 54 -4.64 -1.91 -4.99
C LEU A 54 -6.05 -1.79 -5.58
N LYS A 55 -6.50 -0.57 -5.93
CA LYS A 55 -7.80 -0.35 -6.59
C LYS A 55 -7.85 -0.96 -7.98
N THR A 56 -6.76 -0.85 -8.74
CA THR A 56 -6.67 -1.48 -10.07
C THR A 56 -6.63 -3.01 -9.94
N ALA A 57 -5.90 -3.54 -8.95
CA ALA A 57 -5.86 -4.96 -8.64
C ALA A 57 -7.24 -5.50 -8.24
N ASP A 58 -7.96 -4.80 -7.36
CA ASP A 58 -9.33 -5.15 -6.95
C ASP A 58 -10.30 -5.14 -8.14
N TRP A 59 -10.24 -4.10 -8.96
CA TRP A 59 -11.08 -4.03 -10.16
C TRP A 59 -10.81 -5.22 -11.10
N TRP A 60 -9.53 -5.56 -11.34
CA TRP A 60 -9.15 -6.70 -12.16
C TRP A 60 -9.60 -8.02 -11.54
N ASN A 61 -9.42 -8.17 -10.23
CA ASN A 61 -9.85 -9.35 -9.48
C ASN A 61 -11.36 -9.62 -9.62
N ARG A 62 -12.17 -8.56 -9.50
CA ARG A 62 -13.65 -8.69 -9.58
C ARG A 62 -14.16 -8.90 -10.99
N ASN A 63 -13.56 -8.27 -11.99
CA ASN A 63 -14.12 -8.21 -13.33
C ASN A 63 -13.50 -9.23 -14.31
N VAL A 64 -12.31 -9.76 -13.99
CA VAL A 64 -11.56 -10.65 -14.88
C VAL A 64 -11.18 -11.98 -14.20
N LEU A 65 -10.79 -11.93 -12.92
CA LEU A 65 -10.30 -13.10 -12.18
C LEU A 65 -11.39 -13.80 -11.35
N GLU A 66 -12.67 -13.43 -11.50
CA GLU A 66 -13.80 -14.05 -10.79
C GLU A 66 -13.61 -14.11 -9.25
N ASN A 67 -13.02 -13.05 -8.66
CA ASN A 67 -12.70 -12.97 -7.24
C ASN A 67 -11.70 -14.04 -6.76
N THR A 68 -10.68 -14.30 -7.52
CA THR A 68 -9.59 -15.22 -7.15
C THR A 68 -8.91 -14.82 -5.83
N PHE A 69 -8.83 -13.51 -5.54
CA PHE A 69 -8.27 -12.98 -4.28
C PHE A 69 -9.38 -12.49 -3.36
N THR A 70 -9.23 -12.76 -2.07
CA THR A 70 -10.01 -12.12 -1.01
C THR A 70 -9.47 -10.69 -0.75
N ASP A 71 -10.27 -9.83 -0.11
CA ASP A 71 -9.85 -8.49 0.28
C ASP A 71 -8.64 -8.53 1.22
N PHE A 72 -8.61 -9.50 2.15
CA PHE A 72 -7.47 -9.74 3.02
C PHE A 72 -6.18 -10.02 2.25
N GLU A 73 -6.19 -10.92 1.28
CA GLU A 73 -5.03 -11.28 0.46
C GLU A 73 -4.53 -10.09 -0.38
N LEU A 74 -5.45 -9.27 -0.92
CA LEU A 74 -5.10 -8.05 -1.63
C LEU A 74 -4.38 -7.04 -0.73
N VAL A 75 -4.85 -6.85 0.51
CA VAL A 75 -4.20 -5.97 1.49
C VAL A 75 -2.86 -6.55 1.95
N GLN A 76 -2.74 -7.88 2.13
CA GLN A 76 -1.45 -8.50 2.40
C GLN A 76 -0.45 -8.25 1.27
N ALA A 77 -0.89 -8.23 0.02
CA ALA A 77 -0.03 -8.02 -1.14
C ALA A 77 0.61 -6.61 -1.19
N ILE A 78 0.03 -5.60 -0.53
CA ILE A 78 0.64 -4.25 -0.38
C ILE A 78 1.36 -4.06 0.96
N SER A 79 1.44 -5.07 1.82
CA SER A 79 1.98 -4.97 3.18
C SER A 79 2.88 -6.15 3.53
N THR A 80 2.34 -7.16 4.20
CA THR A 80 3.12 -8.27 4.76
C THR A 80 3.87 -9.08 3.71
N ASN A 81 3.29 -9.30 2.52
CA ASN A 81 3.94 -10.06 1.47
C ASN A 81 5.21 -9.39 0.94
N ILE A 82 5.25 -8.05 0.96
CA ILE A 82 6.41 -7.26 0.54
C ILE A 82 7.56 -7.48 1.52
N VAL A 83 7.32 -7.32 2.82
CA VAL A 83 8.37 -7.45 3.84
C VAL A 83 8.87 -8.88 3.96
N ASP A 84 8.01 -9.87 3.73
CA ASP A 84 8.40 -11.28 3.68
C ASP A 84 9.31 -11.55 2.48
N ALA A 85 9.01 -10.97 1.31
CA ALA A 85 9.81 -11.12 0.09
C ALA A 85 11.22 -10.51 0.20
N ILE A 86 11.35 -9.38 0.88
CA ILE A 86 12.64 -8.67 1.04
C ILE A 86 13.39 -9.03 2.33
N GLY A 87 12.83 -9.93 3.16
CA GLY A 87 13.46 -10.38 4.40
C GLY A 87 13.41 -9.36 5.54
N TRP A 88 12.41 -8.48 5.58
CA TRP A 88 12.27 -7.43 6.58
C TRP A 88 11.17 -7.71 7.62
N SER A 89 10.64 -8.91 7.66
CA SER A 89 9.53 -9.32 8.57
C SER A 89 9.85 -9.18 10.06
N ASP A 90 11.14 -9.18 10.42
CA ASP A 90 11.59 -8.97 11.80
C ASP A 90 11.72 -7.47 12.17
N TYR A 91 11.52 -6.57 11.21
CA TYR A 91 11.66 -5.13 11.42
C TYR A 91 10.33 -4.37 11.26
N THR A 92 9.50 -4.73 10.30
CA THR A 92 8.27 -3.98 9.97
C THR A 92 7.21 -4.86 9.29
N GLY A 93 6.12 -4.25 8.79
CA GLY A 93 5.06 -4.86 8.00
C GLY A 93 3.93 -5.51 8.79
N ARG A 94 4.01 -5.52 10.13
CA ARG A 94 2.98 -6.06 11.02
C ARG A 94 2.85 -5.22 12.28
N ILE A 95 1.66 -5.16 12.85
CA ILE A 95 1.44 -4.56 14.16
C ILE A 95 1.80 -5.60 15.22
N LYS A 96 3.03 -5.53 15.71
CA LYS A 96 3.59 -6.46 16.69
C LYS A 96 4.58 -5.74 17.58
N VAL A 97 4.59 -6.05 18.88
CA VAL A 97 5.57 -5.50 19.84
C VAL A 97 6.99 -5.81 19.39
N GLY A 98 7.83 -4.79 19.33
CA GLY A 98 9.24 -4.87 18.93
C GLY A 98 9.50 -4.55 17.46
N LEU A 99 8.46 -4.43 16.62
CA LEU A 99 8.63 -3.97 15.23
C LEU A 99 8.51 -2.45 15.13
N ALA A 100 9.02 -1.89 14.04
CA ALA A 100 8.87 -0.49 13.70
C ALA A 100 7.38 -0.12 13.58
N ALA A 101 7.01 1.03 14.13
CA ALA A 101 5.64 1.55 14.04
C ALA A 101 5.45 2.32 12.71
N ASP A 102 5.58 1.59 11.59
CA ASP A 102 5.24 2.05 10.25
C ASP A 102 3.75 1.80 10.03
N LEU A 103 2.93 2.82 10.28
CA LEU A 103 1.48 2.67 10.37
C LEU A 103 0.78 3.63 9.41
N VAL A 104 -0.34 3.19 8.87
CA VAL A 104 -1.32 4.03 8.18
C VAL A 104 -2.64 3.94 8.92
N VAL A 105 -3.17 5.08 9.35
CA VAL A 105 -4.50 5.20 9.98
C VAL A 105 -5.46 5.78 8.95
N LEU A 106 -6.58 5.12 8.77
CA LEU A 106 -7.61 5.49 7.80
C LEU A 106 -8.92 5.82 8.50
N ASP A 107 -9.74 6.67 7.89
CA ASP A 107 -11.14 6.81 8.28
C ASP A 107 -11.87 5.48 8.07
N THR A 108 -12.87 5.21 8.91
CA THR A 108 -13.69 4.00 8.83
C THR A 108 -15.03 4.34 8.18
N PHE A 109 -15.27 3.83 6.99
CA PHE A 109 -16.52 3.99 6.24
C PHE A 109 -17.09 2.67 5.72
N GLU A 110 -16.35 1.56 5.87
CA GLU A 110 -16.77 0.19 5.55
C GLU A 110 -16.75 -0.69 6.81
N GLN A 111 -17.63 -1.70 6.86
CA GLN A 111 -17.65 -2.65 7.97
C GLN A 111 -16.50 -3.65 7.92
N ASP A 112 -16.13 -4.10 6.72
CA ASP A 112 -14.95 -4.95 6.52
C ASP A 112 -13.70 -4.09 6.46
N PRO A 113 -12.73 -4.28 7.38
CA PRO A 113 -11.53 -3.44 7.45
C PRO A 113 -10.65 -3.56 6.20
N TYR A 114 -10.60 -4.70 5.55
CA TYR A 114 -9.80 -4.90 4.34
C TYR A 114 -10.44 -4.22 3.14
N ARG A 115 -11.77 -4.29 3.03
CA ARG A 115 -12.53 -3.52 2.03
C ARG A 115 -12.34 -2.02 2.25
N ASN A 116 -12.34 -1.56 3.49
CA ASN A 116 -12.09 -0.17 3.84
C ASN A 116 -10.72 0.30 3.31
N VAL A 117 -9.66 -0.49 3.51
CA VAL A 117 -8.31 -0.19 2.96
C VAL A 117 -8.33 -0.11 1.43
N ILE A 118 -8.99 -1.06 0.76
CA ILE A 118 -9.04 -1.11 -0.71
C ILE A 118 -9.75 0.13 -1.27
N LEU A 119 -10.80 0.61 -0.63
CA LEU A 119 -11.60 1.73 -1.12
C LEU A 119 -11.06 3.10 -0.67
N ALA A 120 -10.25 3.17 0.39
CA ALA A 120 -9.73 4.42 0.93
C ALA A 120 -8.97 5.24 -0.11
N THR A 121 -9.11 6.55 -0.03
CA THR A 121 -8.47 7.55 -0.90
C THR A 121 -7.56 8.47 -0.09
N ASP A 122 -6.85 9.39 -0.74
CA ASP A 122 -5.93 10.29 -0.03
C ASP A 122 -6.61 11.12 1.09
N PRO A 123 -7.84 11.64 0.90
CA PRO A 123 -8.57 12.33 1.98
C PRO A 123 -8.82 11.44 3.20
N ASP A 124 -9.00 10.14 3.02
CA ASP A 124 -9.33 9.18 4.10
C ASP A 124 -8.11 8.79 4.95
N VAL A 125 -6.90 9.18 4.54
CA VAL A 125 -5.67 8.92 5.32
C VAL A 125 -5.58 9.91 6.47
N ARG A 126 -5.78 9.44 7.71
CA ARG A 126 -5.74 10.25 8.93
C ARG A 126 -4.32 10.50 9.44
N LEU A 127 -3.46 9.49 9.34
CA LEU A 127 -2.09 9.56 9.82
C LEU A 127 -1.22 8.50 9.13
N VAL A 128 0.00 8.88 8.80
CA VAL A 128 1.08 7.96 8.41
C VAL A 128 2.25 8.17 9.35
N THR A 129 2.78 7.08 9.90
CA THR A 129 4.01 7.10 10.70
C THR A 129 5.09 6.23 10.08
N VAL A 130 6.35 6.63 10.25
CA VAL A 130 7.55 5.87 9.89
C VAL A 130 8.42 5.75 11.13
N GLY A 131 8.66 4.53 11.59
CA GLY A 131 9.36 4.30 12.85
C GLY A 131 8.69 4.93 14.07
N GLY A 132 7.37 5.14 14.02
CA GLY A 132 6.60 5.83 15.05
C GLY A 132 6.58 7.37 14.94
N LEU A 133 7.33 7.95 14.01
CA LEU A 133 7.33 9.40 13.77
C LEU A 133 6.24 9.76 12.75
N PRO A 134 5.38 10.75 13.04
CA PRO A 134 4.34 11.18 12.10
C PRO A 134 4.99 11.90 10.91
N VAL A 135 4.59 11.51 9.69
CA VAL A 135 5.15 12.08 8.45
C VAL A 135 4.08 12.73 7.57
N TYR A 136 2.83 12.29 7.67
CA TYR A 136 1.72 12.81 6.90
C TYR A 136 0.41 12.54 7.65
N GLY A 137 -0.54 13.45 7.57
CA GLY A 137 -1.87 13.23 8.17
C GLY A 137 -2.76 14.45 8.19
N ASP A 138 -3.85 14.34 8.96
CA ASP A 138 -4.75 15.46 9.21
C ASP A 138 -4.02 16.59 9.93
N VAL A 139 -4.34 17.82 9.57
CA VAL A 139 -3.65 19.02 10.07
C VAL A 139 -3.68 19.10 11.59
N ASP A 140 -4.81 18.78 12.23
CA ASP A 140 -4.97 18.82 13.67
C ASP A 140 -4.12 17.73 14.38
N ILE A 141 -4.08 16.53 13.80
CA ILE A 141 -3.26 15.42 14.32
C ILE A 141 -1.76 15.77 14.19
N MET A 142 -1.35 16.22 13.01
CA MET A 142 0.04 16.56 12.76
C MET A 142 0.53 17.72 13.64
N ASN A 143 -0.27 18.78 13.80
CA ASN A 143 0.07 19.90 14.70
C ASN A 143 0.16 19.50 16.17
N ALA A 144 -0.49 18.41 16.57
CA ALA A 144 -0.37 17.88 17.93
C ALA A 144 0.86 16.98 18.13
N MET A 145 1.48 16.49 17.05
CA MET A 145 2.54 15.47 17.10
C MET A 145 3.89 15.98 16.57
N THR A 146 3.92 17.06 15.80
CA THR A 146 5.16 17.63 15.21
C THR A 146 5.21 19.14 15.40
N ASP A 147 6.41 19.70 15.31
CA ASP A 147 6.65 21.14 15.30
C ASP A 147 6.62 21.66 13.86
N GLU A 148 5.70 22.60 13.56
CA GLU A 148 5.63 23.33 12.27
C GLU A 148 5.53 22.44 11.01
N PRO A 149 4.58 21.50 10.91
CA PRO A 149 4.41 20.71 9.69
C PRO A 149 3.96 21.62 8.53
N GLU A 150 4.41 21.29 7.31
CA GLU A 150 3.96 21.97 6.09
C GLU A 150 2.53 21.57 5.74
N ILE A 151 1.64 22.56 5.53
CA ILE A 151 0.23 22.29 5.14
C ILE A 151 0.14 22.23 3.62
N ILE A 152 -0.41 21.13 3.12
CA ILE A 152 -0.73 20.91 1.71
C ILE A 152 -2.24 20.93 1.50
N HIS A 153 -2.67 21.56 0.41
CA HIS A 153 -4.08 21.68 0.05
C HIS A 153 -4.41 20.84 -1.17
N GLY A 154 -5.36 19.92 -1.03
CA GLY A 154 -6.00 19.21 -2.13
C GLY A 154 -7.38 19.80 -2.43
N THR A 155 -8.05 19.25 -3.42
CA THR A 155 -9.42 19.65 -3.76
C THR A 155 -10.38 19.15 -2.68
N GLY A 156 -10.86 20.07 -1.84
CA GLY A 156 -11.83 19.76 -0.78
C GLY A 156 -11.24 19.17 0.51
N PHE A 157 -9.92 19.10 0.65
CA PHE A 157 -9.27 18.65 1.88
C PHE A 157 -7.92 19.34 2.10
N SER A 158 -7.42 19.32 3.34
CA SER A 158 -6.09 19.78 3.70
C SER A 158 -5.42 18.70 4.55
N LYS A 159 -4.13 18.48 4.30
CA LYS A 159 -3.28 17.59 5.08
C LYS A 159 -2.01 18.33 5.48
N ALA A 160 -1.30 17.78 6.44
CA ALA A 160 0.01 18.30 6.84
C ALA A 160 1.08 17.21 6.63
N VAL A 161 2.28 17.64 6.33
CA VAL A 161 3.44 16.77 6.09
C VAL A 161 4.63 17.26 6.91
N ASP A 162 5.34 16.34 7.54
CA ASP A 162 6.65 16.61 8.14
C ASP A 162 7.74 16.06 7.24
N ILE A 163 8.51 16.95 6.62
CA ILE A 163 9.57 16.61 5.68
C ILE A 163 10.95 16.49 6.36
N THR A 164 11.03 16.67 7.66
CA THR A 164 12.33 16.66 8.38
C THR A 164 13.05 15.32 8.24
N LEU A 165 12.31 14.21 8.17
CA LEU A 165 12.88 12.89 7.91
C LEU A 165 13.47 12.75 6.50
N SER A 166 12.94 13.46 5.50
CA SER A 166 13.43 13.39 4.12
C SER A 166 14.75 14.16 3.92
N LEU A 167 15.04 15.12 4.77
CA LEU A 167 16.27 15.93 4.71
C LEU A 167 17.49 15.24 5.35
N ILE A 168 17.29 14.17 6.10
CA ILE A 168 18.36 13.44 6.79
C ILE A 168 19.08 12.44 5.88
N HIS A 169 18.52 12.12 4.71
CA HIS A 169 19.01 11.08 3.81
C HIS A 169 19.46 11.56 2.43
N ILE A 170 19.77 12.85 2.27
CA ILE A 170 20.38 13.40 1.05
C ILE A 170 21.88 13.66 1.27
#